data_973f4869601b708a68e66cf61d98e29c
#
_entry.id   973f4869601b708a68e66cf61d98e29c
#
_cell.length_a   1.000
_cell.length_b   1.000
_cell.length_c   1.000
_cell.angle_alpha   90.00
_cell.angle_beta   90.00
_cell.angle_gamma   90.00
#
_symmetry.space_group_name_H-M   'P 1'
#
loop_
_entity.id
_entity.type
_entity.pdbx_description
1 polymer ?
#
loop_
_entity_poly.entity_id
_entity_poly.type
_entity_poly.pdbx_seq_one_letter_code
_entity_poly.pdbx_strand_id
1 'polypeptide(L)'
;MDSLAAAPGTGPATSPMPVLRKSRRPAQMSDLPTDRTLVMGILNVTPDSFSDGGRHFTADTAIAAGLRMFYAGADIIDVGGESTRPGAEDVTPEEEQRRVLPVIQALVKAGALVSIDTTHASTAAAALEAGATIINDVSGLSMEPGMPELVARSKAPYILTHRRGDARTMSTLTDYQDVVADVVAELSGVRDKLYAAGVAPEQIIVDPGLGFAKNEDQNWELLHGLGALQDMGHKVLVAASRKRFLGSLLTVSGKTATPEERDGATAAVTAISAFKGAWAVRVHDVGASLDAVKVAARIASPRPKD
;
A
#
# COMPACT_ATOMS: atom_id res chain seq x y z
N MET A 1 -48.69 -9.64 -45.72
CA MET A 1 -48.21 -10.57 -44.69
C MET A 1 -46.71 -10.51 -44.75
N ASP A 2 -46.10 -9.52 -44.08
CA ASP A 2 -44.67 -9.30 -44.10
C ASP A 2 -44.06 -9.90 -42.85
N SER A 3 -43.18 -10.86 -43.09
CA SER A 3 -42.38 -11.55 -42.05
C SER A 3 -41.22 -10.63 -41.65
N LEU A 4 -41.27 -10.11 -40.43
CA LEU A 4 -40.15 -9.41 -39.79
C LEU A 4 -39.12 -10.48 -39.32
N ALA A 5 -38.00 -10.58 -40.03
CA ALA A 5 -36.85 -11.35 -39.58
C ALA A 5 -36.18 -10.62 -38.46
N ALA A 6 -36.04 -11.29 -37.27
CA ALA A 6 -35.31 -10.79 -36.15
C ALA A 6 -33.79 -10.77 -36.45
N ALA A 7 -33.13 -9.65 -36.18
CA ALA A 7 -31.67 -9.53 -36.25
C ALA A 7 -30.98 -10.38 -35.18
N PRO A 8 -29.82 -11.00 -35.48
CA PRO A 8 -29.07 -11.79 -34.49
C PRO A 8 -28.57 -10.89 -33.36
N GLY A 9 -28.85 -11.30 -32.11
CA GLY A 9 -28.44 -10.61 -30.92
C GLY A 9 -26.92 -10.55 -30.80
N THR A 10 -26.37 -9.36 -30.57
CA THR A 10 -25.00 -9.13 -30.13
C THR A 10 -24.87 -9.61 -28.68
N GLY A 11 -24.34 -10.80 -28.48
CA GLY A 11 -23.94 -11.27 -27.17
C GLY A 11 -22.85 -10.34 -26.58
N PRO A 12 -22.69 -10.29 -25.23
CA PRO A 12 -21.70 -9.44 -24.63
C PRO A 12 -20.31 -9.80 -25.17
N ALA A 13 -19.60 -8.78 -25.68
CA ALA A 13 -18.22 -8.95 -26.14
C ALA A 13 -17.37 -9.39 -24.93
N THR A 14 -16.96 -10.65 -24.93
CA THR A 14 -15.95 -11.13 -23.99
C THR A 14 -14.65 -10.42 -24.33
N SER A 15 -14.26 -9.44 -23.50
CA SER A 15 -12.93 -8.86 -23.59
C SER A 15 -11.89 -9.99 -23.57
N PRO A 16 -10.94 -10.00 -24.50
CA PRO A 16 -9.91 -11.04 -24.50
C PRO A 16 -9.15 -10.95 -23.18
N MET A 17 -9.10 -12.08 -22.47
CA MET A 17 -8.24 -12.19 -21.28
C MET A 17 -6.82 -11.79 -21.69
N PRO A 18 -6.12 -10.95 -20.87
CA PRO A 18 -4.76 -10.58 -21.18
C PRO A 18 -3.91 -11.85 -21.28
N VAL A 19 -3.25 -12.03 -22.41
CA VAL A 19 -2.33 -13.16 -22.64
C VAL A 19 -1.19 -13.00 -21.65
N LEU A 20 -1.14 -13.91 -20.67
CA LEU A 20 -0.07 -13.99 -19.68
C LEU A 20 1.27 -14.18 -20.41
N ARG A 21 2.02 -13.10 -20.58
CA ARG A 21 3.44 -13.22 -20.89
C ARG A 21 4.12 -13.80 -19.65
N LYS A 22 4.51 -15.07 -19.70
CA LYS A 22 5.39 -15.67 -18.68
C LYS A 22 6.67 -14.84 -18.65
N SER A 23 6.80 -13.96 -17.65
CA SER A 23 8.08 -13.33 -17.34
C SER A 23 9.05 -14.44 -16.96
N ARG A 24 10.18 -14.54 -17.67
CA ARG A 24 11.22 -15.53 -17.37
C ARG A 24 12.08 -15.11 -16.17
N ARG A 25 11.92 -13.90 -15.66
CA ARG A 25 12.65 -13.36 -14.52
C ARG A 25 11.66 -12.75 -13.50
N PRO A 26 12.03 -12.68 -12.21
CA PRO A 26 11.26 -11.96 -11.21
C PRO A 26 11.06 -10.48 -11.63
N ALA A 27 9.91 -9.90 -11.26
CA ALA A 27 9.64 -8.50 -11.47
C ALA A 27 10.63 -7.62 -10.67
N GLN A 28 11.03 -6.49 -11.24
CA GLN A 28 11.99 -5.55 -10.66
C GLN A 28 11.39 -4.14 -10.63
N MET A 29 11.94 -3.28 -9.77
CA MET A 29 11.54 -1.87 -9.68
C MET A 29 11.61 -1.14 -11.03
N SER A 30 12.53 -1.52 -11.90
CA SER A 30 12.67 -0.97 -13.25
C SER A 30 11.54 -1.35 -14.22
N ASP A 31 10.71 -2.32 -13.86
CA ASP A 31 9.56 -2.74 -14.68
C ASP A 31 8.29 -1.94 -14.37
N LEU A 32 8.33 -1.13 -13.30
CA LEU A 32 7.20 -0.33 -12.86
C LEU A 32 6.94 0.84 -13.83
N PRO A 33 5.67 1.21 -14.05
CA PRO A 33 5.31 2.42 -14.80
C PRO A 33 5.95 3.67 -14.20
N THR A 34 6.40 4.59 -15.07
CA THR A 34 6.98 5.88 -14.67
C THR A 34 6.13 7.06 -15.10
N ASP A 35 5.05 6.81 -15.81
CA ASP A 35 4.15 7.80 -16.41
C ASP A 35 2.91 8.10 -15.56
N ARG A 36 2.75 7.41 -14.45
CA ARG A 36 1.66 7.59 -13.48
C ARG A 36 2.06 7.17 -12.07
N THR A 37 1.25 7.58 -11.11
CA THR A 37 1.31 7.04 -9.74
C THR A 37 1.05 5.54 -9.74
N LEU A 38 1.81 4.80 -8.95
CA LEU A 38 1.68 3.34 -8.80
C LEU A 38 0.52 2.97 -7.87
N VAL A 39 -0.03 1.79 -8.10
CA VAL A 39 -1.07 1.21 -7.22
C VAL A 39 -0.49 0.01 -6.48
N MET A 40 -0.35 0.14 -5.17
CA MET A 40 0.09 -0.91 -4.25
C MET A 40 -1.15 -1.53 -3.58
N GLY A 41 -1.42 -2.79 -3.89
CA GLY A 41 -2.56 -3.54 -3.32
C GLY A 41 -2.23 -4.12 -1.95
N ILE A 42 -3.10 -3.90 -0.95
CA ILE A 42 -2.94 -4.40 0.42
C ILE A 42 -3.41 -5.84 0.52
N LEU A 43 -2.52 -6.75 0.88
CA LEU A 43 -2.84 -8.15 1.13
C LEU A 43 -2.52 -8.53 2.58
N ASN A 44 -3.53 -8.43 3.45
CA ASN A 44 -3.40 -8.85 4.85
C ASN A 44 -3.55 -10.36 4.97
N VAL A 45 -2.49 -11.04 5.41
CA VAL A 45 -2.39 -12.49 5.57
C VAL A 45 -2.63 -12.85 7.05
N THR A 46 -3.77 -12.39 7.58
CA THR A 46 -4.17 -12.61 8.97
C THR A 46 -5.38 -13.54 9.05
N PRO A 47 -5.55 -14.31 10.13
CA PRO A 47 -6.69 -15.23 10.29
C PRO A 47 -8.05 -14.56 10.07
N ASP A 48 -8.21 -13.33 10.56
CA ASP A 48 -9.47 -12.57 10.46
C ASP A 48 -9.78 -12.08 9.04
N SER A 49 -8.76 -11.87 8.22
CA SER A 49 -8.94 -11.31 6.86
C SER A 49 -9.57 -12.30 5.89
N PHE A 50 -9.54 -13.60 6.18
CA PHE A 50 -10.02 -14.68 5.31
C PHE A 50 -10.98 -15.64 6.01
N SER A 51 -11.54 -15.26 7.16
CA SER A 51 -12.52 -16.09 7.88
C SER A 51 -13.92 -15.85 7.33
N ASP A 52 -14.37 -16.70 6.42
CA ASP A 52 -15.79 -16.87 6.12
C ASP A 52 -16.42 -17.74 7.23
N GLY A 53 -16.86 -17.10 8.34
CA GLY A 53 -17.68 -17.77 9.35
C GLY A 53 -17.09 -19.04 9.99
N GLY A 54 -15.74 -19.05 10.29
CA GLY A 54 -15.10 -20.15 11.03
C GLY A 54 -14.31 -21.15 10.18
N ARG A 55 -14.07 -20.90 8.91
CA ARG A 55 -13.14 -21.72 8.11
C ARG A 55 -11.70 -21.25 8.32
N HIS A 56 -10.81 -22.22 8.50
CA HIS A 56 -9.39 -21.99 8.77
C HIS A 56 -8.76 -21.12 7.67
N PHE A 57 -7.96 -20.12 8.09
CA PHE A 57 -7.04 -19.41 7.23
C PHE A 57 -6.18 -20.44 6.45
N THR A 58 -6.15 -20.33 5.13
CA THR A 58 -5.23 -21.08 4.29
C THR A 58 -4.40 -20.11 3.45
N ALA A 59 -3.12 -20.43 3.28
CA ALA A 59 -2.24 -19.67 2.39
C ALA A 59 -2.83 -19.56 0.97
N ASP A 60 -3.55 -20.59 0.51
CA ASP A 60 -4.19 -20.63 -0.81
C ASP A 60 -5.22 -19.51 -1.01
N THR A 61 -6.01 -19.18 0.05
CA THR A 61 -6.99 -18.09 -0.02
C THR A 61 -6.29 -16.73 -0.18
N ALA A 62 -5.20 -16.51 0.57
CA ALA A 62 -4.40 -15.30 0.46
C ALA A 62 -3.70 -15.21 -0.90
N ILE A 63 -3.12 -16.32 -1.40
CA ILE A 63 -2.52 -16.41 -2.73
C ILE A 63 -3.54 -16.05 -3.81
N ALA A 64 -4.74 -16.63 -3.75
CA ALA A 64 -5.81 -16.32 -4.71
C ALA A 64 -6.22 -14.85 -4.66
N ALA A 65 -6.27 -14.24 -3.47
CA ALA A 65 -6.55 -12.81 -3.30
C ALA A 65 -5.44 -11.93 -3.90
N GLY A 66 -4.17 -12.22 -3.62
CA GLY A 66 -3.03 -11.52 -4.18
C GLY A 66 -2.96 -11.62 -5.71
N LEU A 67 -3.23 -12.81 -6.27
CA LEU A 67 -3.30 -13.01 -7.72
C LEU A 67 -4.45 -12.21 -8.35
N ARG A 68 -5.61 -12.12 -7.69
CA ARG A 68 -6.71 -11.25 -8.16
C ARG A 68 -6.28 -9.78 -8.23
N MET A 69 -5.58 -9.27 -7.21
CA MET A 69 -5.06 -7.91 -7.22
C MET A 69 -4.04 -7.70 -8.34
N PHE A 70 -3.12 -8.64 -8.53
CA PHE A 70 -2.12 -8.61 -9.59
C PHE A 70 -2.78 -8.56 -10.98
N TYR A 71 -3.75 -9.44 -11.24
CA TYR A 71 -4.48 -9.45 -12.52
C TYR A 71 -5.44 -8.26 -12.69
N ALA A 72 -5.90 -7.65 -11.60
CA ALA A 72 -6.64 -6.38 -11.63
C ALA A 72 -5.74 -5.18 -11.98
N GLY A 73 -4.41 -5.37 -12.03
CA GLY A 73 -3.44 -4.36 -12.45
C GLY A 73 -2.75 -3.62 -11.30
N ALA A 74 -2.70 -4.21 -10.11
CA ALA A 74 -1.80 -3.70 -9.06
C ALA A 74 -0.34 -3.76 -9.56
N ASP A 75 0.39 -2.67 -9.37
CA ASP A 75 1.80 -2.58 -9.71
C ASP A 75 2.68 -3.29 -8.68
N ILE A 76 2.25 -3.26 -7.42
CA ILE A 76 2.93 -3.86 -6.27
C ILE A 76 1.88 -4.56 -5.42
N ILE A 77 2.20 -5.74 -4.89
CA ILE A 77 1.37 -6.41 -3.86
C ILE A 77 2.11 -6.31 -2.53
N ASP A 78 1.48 -5.67 -1.55
CA ASP A 78 2.03 -5.46 -0.21
C ASP A 78 1.47 -6.51 0.74
N VAL A 79 2.32 -7.44 1.17
CA VAL A 79 1.94 -8.64 1.94
C VAL A 79 2.29 -8.40 3.41
N GLY A 80 1.27 -8.42 4.28
CA GLY A 80 1.45 -8.26 5.72
C GLY A 80 0.86 -9.43 6.53
N GLY A 81 1.62 -9.94 7.49
CA GLY A 81 1.23 -11.07 8.35
C GLY A 81 0.67 -10.65 9.71
N GLU A 82 0.76 -9.37 10.03
CA GLU A 82 0.30 -8.76 11.28
C GLU A 82 -0.72 -7.65 11.01
N SER A 83 -1.66 -7.46 11.93
CA SER A 83 -2.62 -6.37 11.85
C SER A 83 -2.06 -5.12 12.53
N THR A 84 -1.98 -4.02 11.80
CA THR A 84 -1.56 -2.72 12.35
C THR A 84 -2.72 -1.88 12.88
N ARG A 85 -3.92 -2.48 13.02
CA ARG A 85 -5.12 -1.79 13.56
C ARG A 85 -4.96 -1.55 15.06
N PRO A 86 -5.56 -0.46 15.61
CA PRO A 86 -5.56 -0.22 17.05
C PRO A 86 -6.09 -1.44 17.81
N GLY A 87 -5.33 -1.89 18.83
CA GLY A 87 -5.70 -3.01 19.68
C GLY A 87 -5.43 -4.41 19.10
N ALA A 88 -4.74 -4.51 17.96
CA ALA A 88 -4.30 -5.79 17.44
C ALA A 88 -3.28 -6.46 18.40
N GLU A 89 -3.30 -7.79 18.45
CA GLU A 89 -2.32 -8.57 19.19
C GLU A 89 -1.00 -8.64 18.40
N ASP A 90 0.11 -8.56 19.14
CA ASP A 90 1.44 -8.69 18.56
C ASP A 90 1.65 -10.13 18.04
N VAL A 91 2.25 -10.28 16.89
CA VAL A 91 2.57 -11.57 16.27
C VAL A 91 4.06 -11.81 16.35
N THR A 92 4.49 -13.02 16.72
CA THR A 92 5.93 -13.33 16.72
C THR A 92 6.49 -13.36 15.29
N PRO A 93 7.78 -13.03 15.08
CA PRO A 93 8.39 -13.09 13.74
C PRO A 93 8.25 -14.45 13.07
N GLU A 94 8.33 -15.56 13.84
CA GLU A 94 8.18 -16.92 13.30
C GLU A 94 6.77 -17.19 12.78
N GLU A 95 5.76 -16.75 13.52
CA GLU A 95 4.37 -16.90 13.09
C GLU A 95 4.07 -15.98 11.90
N GLU A 96 4.60 -14.75 11.89
CA GLU A 96 4.49 -13.84 10.76
C GLU A 96 5.09 -14.46 9.50
N GLN A 97 6.33 -14.97 9.58
CA GLN A 97 7.00 -15.66 8.48
C GLN A 97 6.21 -16.87 7.97
N ARG A 98 5.67 -17.68 8.88
CA ARG A 98 4.84 -18.84 8.53
C ARG A 98 3.63 -18.43 7.69
N ARG A 99 3.05 -17.26 7.94
CA ARG A 99 1.92 -16.72 7.18
C ARG A 99 2.34 -16.17 5.83
N VAL A 100 3.36 -15.33 5.79
CA VAL A 100 3.66 -14.51 4.61
C VAL A 100 4.53 -15.20 3.57
N LEU A 101 5.52 -16.02 3.97
CA LEU A 101 6.52 -16.56 3.05
C LEU A 101 5.92 -17.43 1.93
N PRO A 102 4.97 -18.34 2.18
CA PRO A 102 4.34 -19.12 1.11
C PRO A 102 3.58 -18.25 0.11
N VAL A 103 2.96 -17.16 0.60
CA VAL A 103 2.21 -16.21 -0.23
C VAL A 103 3.16 -15.41 -1.11
N ILE A 104 4.25 -14.86 -0.53
CA ILE A 104 5.28 -14.12 -1.26
C ILE A 104 5.86 -14.98 -2.38
N GLN A 105 6.29 -16.22 -2.07
CA GLN A 105 6.87 -17.14 -3.07
C GLN A 105 5.91 -17.42 -4.23
N ALA A 106 4.63 -17.61 -3.95
CA ALA A 106 3.62 -17.86 -4.97
C ALA A 106 3.40 -16.63 -5.87
N LEU A 107 3.31 -15.44 -5.31
CA LEU A 107 3.12 -14.19 -6.04
C LEU A 107 4.34 -13.83 -6.89
N VAL A 108 5.54 -13.97 -6.34
CA VAL A 108 6.81 -13.77 -7.07
C VAL A 108 6.92 -14.75 -8.24
N LYS A 109 6.57 -16.01 -8.03
CA LYS A 109 6.53 -17.02 -9.10
C LYS A 109 5.53 -16.68 -10.19
N ALA A 110 4.44 -16.01 -9.86
CA ALA A 110 3.46 -15.52 -10.83
C ALA A 110 3.92 -14.25 -11.59
N GLY A 111 5.03 -13.62 -11.16
CA GLY A 111 5.60 -12.42 -11.77
C GLY A 111 5.14 -11.11 -11.14
N ALA A 112 4.49 -11.14 -9.97
CA ALA A 112 4.15 -9.94 -9.23
C ALA A 112 5.39 -9.34 -8.55
N LEU A 113 5.47 -8.00 -8.49
CA LEU A 113 6.40 -7.30 -7.62
C LEU A 113 5.79 -7.24 -6.22
N VAL A 114 6.53 -7.76 -5.24
CA VAL A 114 6.03 -7.94 -3.87
C VAL A 114 6.77 -7.04 -2.90
N SER A 115 6.01 -6.37 -2.04
CA SER A 115 6.45 -5.69 -0.82
C SER A 115 6.10 -6.54 0.38
N ILE A 116 6.93 -6.51 1.41
CA ILE A 116 6.65 -7.07 2.74
C ILE A 116 6.30 -5.95 3.72
N ASP A 117 5.09 -5.98 4.30
CA ASP A 117 4.64 -5.10 5.39
C ASP A 117 4.97 -5.77 6.72
N THR A 118 6.05 -5.34 7.35
CA THR A 118 6.52 -5.89 8.62
C THR A 118 7.36 -4.88 9.40
N THR A 119 7.33 -4.97 10.73
CA THR A 119 8.19 -4.22 11.64
C THR A 119 9.40 -5.05 12.11
N HIS A 120 9.46 -6.34 11.74
CA HIS A 120 10.52 -7.27 12.17
C HIS A 120 11.61 -7.43 11.11
N ALA A 121 12.85 -7.10 11.45
CA ALA A 121 14.01 -7.22 10.55
C ALA A 121 14.23 -8.68 10.08
N SER A 122 13.98 -9.66 10.95
CA SER A 122 14.10 -11.08 10.59
C SER A 122 13.06 -11.52 9.55
N THR A 123 11.81 -11.06 9.66
CA THR A 123 10.77 -11.32 8.66
C THR A 123 11.07 -10.60 7.35
N ALA A 124 11.53 -9.35 7.41
CA ALA A 124 11.96 -8.60 6.22
C ALA A 124 13.08 -9.33 5.48
N ALA A 125 14.10 -9.83 6.20
CA ALA A 125 15.20 -10.60 5.62
C ALA A 125 14.69 -11.87 4.92
N ALA A 126 13.89 -12.69 5.61
CA ALA A 126 13.31 -13.92 5.05
C ALA A 126 12.41 -13.65 3.83
N ALA A 127 11.64 -12.55 3.86
CA ALA A 127 10.79 -12.13 2.74
C ALA A 127 11.62 -11.73 1.50
N LEU A 128 12.73 -11.01 1.69
CA LEU A 128 13.66 -10.67 0.59
C LEU A 128 14.29 -11.94 -0.02
N GLU A 129 14.68 -12.92 0.80
CA GLU A 129 15.17 -14.22 0.34
C GLU A 129 14.09 -15.00 -0.43
N ALA A 130 12.81 -14.86 -0.03
CA ALA A 130 11.67 -15.43 -0.72
C ALA A 130 11.31 -14.71 -2.03
N GLY A 131 11.97 -13.57 -2.34
CA GLY A 131 11.83 -12.81 -3.57
C GLY A 131 11.01 -11.53 -3.46
N ALA A 132 10.64 -11.08 -2.25
CA ALA A 132 10.12 -9.73 -2.07
C ALA A 132 11.18 -8.69 -2.49
N THR A 133 10.72 -7.55 -3.00
CA THR A 133 11.59 -6.52 -3.57
C THR A 133 11.65 -5.27 -2.70
N ILE A 134 10.60 -4.99 -1.93
CA ILE A 134 10.41 -3.76 -1.13
C ILE A 134 10.17 -4.17 0.32
N ILE A 135 10.70 -3.39 1.26
CA ILE A 135 10.35 -3.46 2.68
C ILE A 135 9.43 -2.28 3.00
N ASN A 136 8.23 -2.56 3.50
CA ASN A 136 7.29 -1.56 4.02
C ASN A 136 7.26 -1.67 5.55
N ASP A 137 7.93 -0.72 6.22
CA ASP A 137 8.03 -0.70 7.68
C ASP A 137 7.15 0.40 8.27
N VAL A 138 6.13 -0.04 8.99
CA VAL A 138 5.18 0.85 9.68
C VAL A 138 5.51 1.09 11.16
N SER A 139 6.72 0.71 11.62
CA SER A 139 7.17 0.93 13.01
C SER A 139 7.40 2.41 13.34
N GLY A 140 7.65 3.23 12.34
CA GLY A 140 7.85 4.67 12.50
C GLY A 140 9.05 5.01 13.36
N LEU A 141 8.80 5.78 14.45
CA LEU A 141 9.87 6.22 15.36
C LEU A 141 10.44 5.08 16.23
N SER A 142 9.75 3.92 16.26
CA SER A 142 10.10 2.73 17.06
C SER A 142 10.72 1.62 16.22
N MET A 143 11.43 1.97 15.12
CA MET A 143 12.09 1.03 14.22
C MET A 143 12.99 0.04 14.99
N GLU A 144 12.90 -1.24 14.62
CA GLU A 144 13.73 -2.30 15.20
C GLU A 144 15.22 -2.05 14.92
N PRO A 145 16.13 -2.20 15.92
CA PRO A 145 17.54 -1.86 15.75
C PRO A 145 18.26 -2.54 14.59
N GLY A 146 17.87 -3.77 14.22
CA GLY A 146 18.46 -4.53 13.10
C GLY A 146 17.98 -4.12 11.71
N MET A 147 16.92 -3.29 11.61
CA MET A 147 16.34 -2.90 10.33
C MET A 147 17.25 -2.01 9.49
N PRO A 148 17.93 -0.97 10.03
CA PRO A 148 18.83 -0.12 9.25
C PRO A 148 19.97 -0.90 8.56
N GLU A 149 20.61 -1.82 9.28
CA GLU A 149 21.68 -2.64 8.74
C GLU A 149 21.19 -3.61 7.66
N LEU A 150 19.98 -4.16 7.84
CA LEU A 150 19.35 -5.01 6.82
C LEU A 150 19.09 -4.21 5.53
N VAL A 151 18.49 -3.03 5.64
CA VAL A 151 18.16 -2.16 4.49
C VAL A 151 19.44 -1.73 3.77
N ALA A 152 20.48 -1.32 4.52
CA ALA A 152 21.77 -0.92 3.98
C ALA A 152 22.45 -2.06 3.19
N ARG A 153 22.41 -3.29 3.72
CA ARG A 153 23.04 -4.46 3.12
C ARG A 153 22.27 -5.00 1.91
N SER A 154 20.95 -5.10 2.03
CA SER A 154 20.10 -5.67 0.97
C SER A 154 19.94 -4.77 -0.24
N LYS A 155 20.12 -3.45 -0.07
CA LYS A 155 19.83 -2.42 -1.08
C LYS A 155 18.37 -2.37 -1.52
N ALA A 156 17.47 -3.02 -0.77
CA ALA A 156 16.05 -2.98 -1.05
C ALA A 156 15.47 -1.57 -0.86
N PRO A 157 14.53 -1.14 -1.70
CA PRO A 157 13.70 0.03 -1.39
C PRO A 157 13.00 -0.16 -0.06
N TYR A 158 12.93 0.91 0.73
CA TYR A 158 12.41 0.92 2.07
C TYR A 158 11.37 2.02 2.25
N ILE A 159 10.17 1.63 2.62
CA ILE A 159 9.10 2.57 2.93
C ILE A 159 9.18 2.90 4.42
N LEU A 160 9.54 4.14 4.69
CA LEU A 160 9.60 4.74 6.02
C LEU A 160 8.27 5.41 6.33
N THR A 161 7.43 4.76 7.12
CA THR A 161 6.13 5.29 7.53
C THR A 161 6.25 6.07 8.84
N HIS A 162 5.63 7.23 8.93
CA HIS A 162 5.54 7.99 10.17
C HIS A 162 4.52 7.36 11.13
N ARG A 163 4.98 6.95 12.31
CA ARG A 163 4.13 6.49 13.42
C ARG A 163 4.78 6.86 14.75
N ARG A 164 4.01 7.42 15.68
CA ARG A 164 4.36 7.55 17.10
C ARG A 164 3.72 6.40 17.86
N GLY A 165 4.49 5.76 18.75
CA GLY A 165 4.02 4.63 19.55
C GLY A 165 3.70 3.36 18.75
N ASP A 166 2.97 2.47 19.37
CA ASP A 166 2.53 1.17 18.84
C ASP A 166 1.00 1.13 18.63
N ALA A 167 0.46 -0.04 18.27
CA ALA A 167 -0.97 -0.22 18.05
C ALA A 167 -1.84 0.10 19.29
N ARG A 168 -1.28 0.02 20.51
CA ARG A 168 -1.98 0.30 21.78
C ARG A 168 -1.93 1.76 22.17
N THR A 169 -0.83 2.45 21.88
CA THR A 169 -0.54 3.79 22.38
C THR A 169 -0.72 4.89 21.34
N MET A 170 -0.65 4.59 20.04
CA MET A 170 -0.68 5.60 18.97
C MET A 170 -1.92 6.51 18.98
N SER A 171 -3.08 6.03 19.47
CA SER A 171 -4.31 6.83 19.49
C SER A 171 -4.27 8.01 20.48
N THR A 172 -3.35 7.98 21.44
CA THR A 172 -3.17 9.05 22.45
C THR A 172 -2.01 10.00 22.12
N LEU A 173 -1.22 9.71 21.08
CA LEU A 173 -0.01 10.45 20.72
C LEU A 173 -0.27 11.44 19.56
N THR A 174 -1.38 12.16 19.64
CA THR A 174 -1.84 13.09 18.59
C THR A 174 -1.50 14.55 18.90
N ASP A 175 -0.59 14.79 19.83
CA ASP A 175 -0.17 16.14 20.21
C ASP A 175 0.90 16.65 19.21
N TYR A 176 0.45 17.48 18.27
CA TYR A 176 1.28 18.18 17.29
C TYR A 176 1.06 19.68 17.40
N GLN A 177 2.11 20.48 17.22
CA GLN A 177 2.00 21.93 17.08
C GLN A 177 1.64 22.30 15.62
N ASP A 178 2.36 21.71 14.67
CA ASP A 178 2.10 21.74 13.25
C ASP A 178 2.34 20.32 12.74
N VAL A 179 1.26 19.58 12.44
CA VAL A 179 1.37 18.16 12.09
C VAL A 179 2.23 17.91 10.85
N VAL A 180 2.24 18.83 9.88
CA VAL A 180 3.04 18.68 8.66
C VAL A 180 4.51 18.90 8.98
N ALA A 181 4.85 19.98 9.68
CA ALA A 181 6.23 20.29 10.05
C ALA A 181 6.81 19.22 11.00
N ASP A 182 6.03 18.81 12.01
CA ASP A 182 6.44 17.83 13.01
C ASP A 182 6.68 16.44 12.35
N VAL A 183 5.79 16.00 11.45
CA VAL A 183 5.94 14.74 10.72
C VAL A 183 7.19 14.76 9.83
N VAL A 184 7.45 15.86 9.11
CA VAL A 184 8.66 16.02 8.30
C VAL A 184 9.91 15.99 9.17
N ALA A 185 9.91 16.66 10.31
CA ALA A 185 11.05 16.68 11.24
C ALA A 185 11.32 15.29 11.83
N GLU A 186 10.28 14.59 12.27
CA GLU A 186 10.39 13.25 12.85
C GLU A 186 10.85 12.21 11.81
N LEU A 187 10.28 12.22 10.60
CA LEU A 187 10.74 11.37 9.48
C LEU A 187 12.20 11.68 9.13
N SER A 188 12.60 12.96 9.13
CA SER A 188 14.00 13.34 8.86
C SER A 188 14.93 12.76 9.91
N GLY A 189 14.55 12.79 11.19
CA GLY A 189 15.36 12.19 12.26
C GLY A 189 15.56 10.67 12.12
N VAL A 190 14.53 9.94 11.64
CA VAL A 190 14.63 8.49 11.37
C VAL A 190 15.44 8.24 10.10
N ARG A 191 15.20 9.02 9.03
CA ARG A 191 15.96 8.96 7.78
C ARG A 191 17.47 9.14 8.03
N ASP A 192 17.85 10.09 8.88
CA ASP A 192 19.26 10.37 9.18
C ASP A 192 19.92 9.19 9.91
N LYS A 193 19.18 8.44 10.74
CA LYS A 193 19.67 7.16 11.31
C LYS A 193 19.89 6.10 10.23
N LEU A 194 18.99 6.01 9.24
CA LEU A 194 19.16 5.11 8.09
C LEU A 194 20.38 5.47 7.26
N TYR A 195 20.60 6.76 7.00
CA TYR A 195 21.82 7.24 6.32
C TYR A 195 23.09 6.90 7.09
N ALA A 196 23.09 7.10 8.41
CA ALA A 196 24.22 6.74 9.26
C ALA A 196 24.54 5.24 9.23
N ALA A 197 23.54 4.39 9.00
CA ALA A 197 23.72 2.94 8.80
C ALA A 197 24.15 2.57 7.37
N GLY A 198 24.27 3.53 6.44
CA GLY A 198 24.70 3.30 5.06
C GLY A 198 23.57 3.04 4.05
N VAL A 199 22.32 3.34 4.42
CA VAL A 199 21.19 3.31 3.47
C VAL A 199 21.34 4.46 2.50
N ALA A 200 21.23 4.18 1.19
CA ALA A 200 21.32 5.21 0.16
C ALA A 200 19.98 6.00 0.06
N PRO A 201 20.03 7.30 -0.25
CA PRO A 201 18.83 8.15 -0.36
C PRO A 201 17.76 7.57 -1.30
N GLU A 202 18.18 6.95 -2.40
CA GLU A 202 17.31 6.40 -3.44
C GLU A 202 16.51 5.18 -2.97
N GLN A 203 16.93 4.54 -1.89
CA GLN A 203 16.22 3.42 -1.27
C GLN A 203 15.00 3.88 -0.48
N ILE A 204 14.99 5.13 0.02
CA ILE A 204 13.97 5.61 0.95
C ILE A 204 12.75 6.13 0.18
N ILE A 205 11.59 5.67 0.62
CA ILE A 205 10.26 6.14 0.24
C ILE A 205 9.57 6.57 1.53
N VAL A 206 9.01 7.77 1.60
CA VAL A 206 8.36 8.26 2.82
C VAL A 206 6.84 8.10 2.75
N ASP A 207 6.22 7.74 3.87
CA ASP A 207 4.76 7.72 4.05
C ASP A 207 4.40 8.60 5.25
N PRO A 208 3.50 9.59 5.11
CA PRO A 208 3.07 10.45 6.21
C PRO A 208 2.38 9.71 7.35
N GLY A 209 2.05 8.44 7.19
CA GLY A 209 1.41 7.62 8.22
C GLY A 209 0.00 8.08 8.55
N LEU A 210 -0.82 8.34 7.53
CA LEU A 210 -2.23 8.70 7.74
C LEU A 210 -2.92 7.66 8.62
N GLY A 211 -3.68 8.10 9.62
CA GLY A 211 -4.38 7.24 10.58
C GLY A 211 -3.50 6.62 11.67
N PHE A 212 -2.19 6.87 11.68
CA PHE A 212 -1.28 6.49 12.76
C PHE A 212 -0.94 7.70 13.63
N ALA A 213 -1.30 7.64 14.93
CA ALA A 213 -1.06 8.73 15.88
C ALA A 213 -1.52 10.11 15.37
N LYS A 214 -2.68 10.18 14.73
CA LYS A 214 -3.25 11.41 14.17
C LYS A 214 -4.77 11.43 14.35
N ASN A 215 -5.31 12.60 14.72
CA ASN A 215 -6.73 12.84 14.72
C ASN A 215 -7.28 13.06 13.29
N GLU A 216 -8.57 13.32 13.15
CA GLU A 216 -9.22 13.45 11.84
C GLU A 216 -8.67 14.63 11.04
N ASP A 217 -8.61 15.82 11.63
CA ASP A 217 -8.17 17.04 10.96
C ASP A 217 -6.69 16.95 10.54
N GLN A 218 -5.84 16.42 11.41
CA GLN A 218 -4.41 16.20 11.11
C GLN A 218 -4.17 15.30 9.89
N ASN A 219 -5.04 14.33 9.64
CA ASN A 219 -4.94 13.54 8.41
C ASN A 219 -5.25 14.37 7.16
N TRP A 220 -6.23 15.28 7.24
CA TRP A 220 -6.55 16.17 6.13
C TRP A 220 -5.47 17.23 5.91
N GLU A 221 -4.89 17.77 6.97
CA GLU A 221 -3.76 18.70 6.92
C GLU A 221 -2.55 18.07 6.23
N LEU A 222 -2.21 16.81 6.54
CA LEU A 222 -1.12 16.07 5.88
C LEU A 222 -1.40 15.82 4.39
N LEU A 223 -2.64 15.47 4.02
CA LEU A 223 -3.02 15.35 2.61
C LEU A 223 -2.97 16.69 1.87
N HIS A 224 -3.32 17.79 2.55
CA HIS A 224 -3.16 19.13 2.02
C HIS A 224 -1.68 19.46 1.84
N GLY A 225 -0.85 19.22 2.87
CA GLY A 225 0.58 19.53 2.94
C GLY A 225 1.49 18.49 2.27
N LEU A 226 1.00 17.63 1.37
CA LEU A 226 1.79 16.56 0.74
C LEU A 226 3.07 17.06 0.06
N GLY A 227 3.08 18.31 -0.42
CA GLY A 227 4.27 18.96 -1.00
C GLY A 227 5.46 19.02 -0.05
N ALA A 228 5.24 19.29 1.24
CA ALA A 228 6.33 19.34 2.23
C ALA A 228 7.03 17.97 2.40
N LEU A 229 6.31 16.86 2.24
CA LEU A 229 6.93 15.53 2.23
C LEU A 229 7.72 15.28 0.94
N GLN A 230 7.25 15.78 -0.20
CA GLN A 230 7.97 15.69 -1.49
C GLN A 230 9.26 16.54 -1.45
N ASP A 231 9.25 17.68 -0.76
CA ASP A 231 10.41 18.57 -0.59
C ASP A 231 11.52 17.89 0.27
N MET A 232 11.24 16.77 0.96
CA MET A 232 12.28 15.94 1.58
C MET A 232 13.20 15.26 0.55
N GLY A 233 12.87 15.32 -0.76
CA GLY A 233 13.65 14.74 -1.85
C GLY A 233 13.47 13.24 -2.04
N HIS A 234 12.44 12.64 -1.42
CA HIS A 234 12.11 11.22 -1.53
C HIS A 234 10.80 10.98 -2.27
N LYS A 235 10.61 9.76 -2.77
CA LYS A 235 9.32 9.29 -3.25
C LYS A 235 8.32 9.28 -2.09
N VAL A 236 7.04 9.62 -2.37
CA VAL A 236 6.00 9.67 -1.35
C VAL A 236 4.94 8.60 -1.64
N LEU A 237 4.70 7.72 -0.65
CA LEU A 237 3.58 6.79 -0.62
C LEU A 237 2.42 7.40 0.17
N VAL A 238 1.19 7.25 -0.33
CA VAL A 238 -0.03 7.68 0.38
C VAL A 238 -0.92 6.48 0.67
N ALA A 239 -1.12 6.17 1.95
CA ALA A 239 -1.92 5.05 2.44
C ALA A 239 -3.17 5.56 3.18
N ALA A 240 -4.20 6.01 2.45
CA ALA A 240 -5.45 6.52 3.01
C ALA A 240 -6.60 5.50 3.01
N SER A 241 -6.42 4.35 2.33
CA SER A 241 -7.49 3.43 1.99
C SER A 241 -8.26 2.91 3.20
N ARG A 242 -9.59 3.12 3.18
CA ARG A 242 -10.56 2.68 4.19
C ARG A 242 -10.30 3.21 5.61
N LYS A 243 -9.43 4.23 5.78
CA LYS A 243 -9.08 4.78 7.10
C LYS A 243 -10.26 5.52 7.74
N ARG A 244 -10.24 5.60 9.08
CA ARG A 244 -11.37 6.10 9.89
C ARG A 244 -11.78 7.53 9.54
N PHE A 245 -10.83 8.42 9.29
CA PHE A 245 -11.12 9.81 8.95
C PHE A 245 -11.95 9.96 7.66
N LEU A 246 -11.83 9.02 6.69
CA LEU A 246 -12.73 8.96 5.54
C LEU A 246 -14.14 8.55 5.97
N GLY A 247 -14.25 7.60 6.91
CA GLY A 247 -15.53 7.16 7.44
C GLY A 247 -16.27 8.25 8.20
N SER A 248 -15.55 9.06 8.97
CA SER A 248 -16.12 10.20 9.70
C SER A 248 -16.69 11.24 8.73
N LEU A 249 -15.96 11.56 7.66
CA LEU A 249 -16.44 12.46 6.60
C LEU A 249 -17.74 11.97 5.95
N LEU A 250 -17.89 10.65 5.80
CA LEU A 250 -19.05 10.02 5.16
C LEU A 250 -20.18 9.66 6.14
N THR A 251 -20.11 10.15 7.38
CA THR A 251 -21.14 9.88 8.41
C THR A 251 -22.47 10.51 8.02
N VAL A 252 -23.52 9.70 7.94
CA VAL A 252 -24.90 10.14 7.68
C VAL A 252 -25.80 9.69 8.82
N SER A 253 -26.60 10.63 9.36
CA SER A 253 -27.53 10.36 10.48
C SER A 253 -26.88 9.64 11.69
N GLY A 254 -25.63 9.99 12.01
CA GLY A 254 -24.87 9.41 13.13
C GLY A 254 -24.28 8.00 12.85
N LYS A 255 -24.50 7.44 11.66
CA LYS A 255 -23.90 6.15 11.26
C LYS A 255 -22.63 6.41 10.45
N THR A 256 -21.48 6.02 10.98
CA THR A 256 -20.20 6.06 10.29
C THR A 256 -20.13 4.99 9.19
N ALA A 257 -19.61 5.34 8.03
CA ALA A 257 -19.44 4.42 6.91
C ALA A 257 -18.54 3.23 7.29
N THR A 258 -18.92 2.01 6.84
CA THR A 258 -18.10 0.80 6.98
C THR A 258 -16.81 0.92 6.16
N PRO A 259 -15.78 0.08 6.40
CA PRO A 259 -14.56 0.13 5.60
C PRO A 259 -14.81 0.05 4.08
N GLU A 260 -15.68 -0.82 3.63
CA GLU A 260 -16.02 -1.02 2.21
C GLU A 260 -16.77 0.18 1.62
N GLU A 261 -17.64 0.81 2.40
CA GLU A 261 -18.38 2.03 2.00
C GLU A 261 -17.44 3.24 1.81
N ARG A 262 -16.17 3.16 2.24
CA ARG A 262 -15.15 4.20 2.09
C ARG A 262 -14.35 4.09 0.79
N ASP A 263 -14.58 3.09 -0.06
CA ASP A 263 -13.79 2.87 -1.28
C ASP A 263 -13.95 4.01 -2.29
N GLY A 264 -15.15 4.60 -2.40
CA GLY A 264 -15.36 5.80 -3.22
C GLY A 264 -14.53 7.01 -2.74
N ALA A 265 -14.50 7.27 -1.43
CA ALA A 265 -13.67 8.33 -0.86
C ALA A 265 -12.16 8.00 -0.99
N THR A 266 -11.78 6.73 -0.88
CA THR A 266 -10.42 6.26 -1.14
C THR A 266 -10.00 6.57 -2.57
N ALA A 267 -10.84 6.28 -3.56
CA ALA A 267 -10.55 6.58 -4.97
C ALA A 267 -10.42 8.09 -5.22
N ALA A 268 -11.24 8.93 -4.57
CA ALA A 268 -11.11 10.38 -4.65
C ALA A 268 -9.78 10.89 -4.08
N VAL A 269 -9.38 10.42 -2.89
CA VAL A 269 -8.06 10.74 -2.30
C VAL A 269 -6.93 10.22 -3.17
N THR A 270 -7.07 9.03 -3.75
CA THR A 270 -6.11 8.45 -4.70
C THR A 270 -5.90 9.36 -5.91
N ALA A 271 -6.98 9.84 -6.54
CA ALA A 271 -6.89 10.74 -7.69
C ALA A 271 -6.19 12.06 -7.34
N ILE A 272 -6.52 12.65 -6.18
CA ILE A 272 -5.94 13.91 -5.70
C ILE A 272 -4.45 13.71 -5.36
N SER A 273 -4.10 12.64 -4.67
CA SER A 273 -2.71 12.31 -4.31
C SER A 273 -1.86 12.08 -5.56
N ALA A 274 -2.40 11.36 -6.55
CA ALA A 274 -1.75 11.13 -7.83
C ALA A 274 -1.56 12.44 -8.61
N PHE A 275 -2.56 13.31 -8.64
CA PHE A 275 -2.46 14.62 -9.29
C PHE A 275 -1.43 15.53 -8.60
N LYS A 276 -1.27 15.40 -7.28
CA LYS A 276 -0.22 16.07 -6.50
C LYS A 276 1.17 15.44 -6.65
N GLY A 277 1.33 14.35 -7.43
CA GLY A 277 2.62 13.72 -7.71
C GLY A 277 3.08 12.68 -6.69
N ALA A 278 2.17 12.06 -5.93
CA ALA A 278 2.51 10.89 -5.11
C ALA A 278 3.12 9.78 -5.99
N TRP A 279 4.19 9.16 -5.53
CA TRP A 279 4.83 8.04 -6.22
C TRP A 279 3.93 6.81 -6.29
N ALA A 280 3.28 6.48 -5.16
CA ALA A 280 2.35 5.37 -5.09
C ALA A 280 1.21 5.65 -4.11
N VAL A 281 0.12 4.92 -4.27
CA VAL A 281 -0.99 4.81 -3.32
C VAL A 281 -1.13 3.38 -2.84
N ARG A 282 -1.39 3.18 -1.54
CA ARG A 282 -1.58 1.86 -0.93
C ARG A 282 -3.06 1.65 -0.62
N VAL A 283 -3.69 0.65 -1.27
CA VAL A 283 -5.15 0.55 -1.36
C VAL A 283 -5.67 -0.89 -1.24
N HIS A 284 -6.92 -1.04 -0.78
CA HIS A 284 -7.63 -2.33 -0.76
C HIS A 284 -8.34 -2.60 -2.09
N ASP A 285 -8.98 -1.58 -2.69
CA ASP A 285 -9.61 -1.68 -4.00
C ASP A 285 -8.65 -1.21 -5.10
N VAL A 286 -8.03 -2.18 -5.76
CA VAL A 286 -7.07 -1.94 -6.85
C VAL A 286 -7.78 -1.37 -8.08
N GLY A 287 -8.97 -1.88 -8.44
CA GLY A 287 -9.66 -1.50 -9.66
C GLY A 287 -10.02 -0.01 -9.71
N ALA A 288 -10.79 0.45 -8.72
CA ALA A 288 -11.18 1.85 -8.62
C ALA A 288 -9.97 2.80 -8.47
N SER A 289 -8.93 2.36 -7.74
CA SER A 289 -7.70 3.15 -7.56
C SER A 289 -6.86 3.23 -8.82
N LEU A 290 -6.80 2.16 -9.62
CA LEU A 290 -6.10 2.15 -10.91
C LEU A 290 -6.76 3.11 -11.91
N ASP A 291 -8.08 3.15 -11.94
CA ASP A 291 -8.81 4.11 -12.77
C ASP A 291 -8.57 5.54 -12.30
N ALA A 292 -8.56 5.79 -10.99
CA ALA A 292 -8.29 7.10 -10.40
C ALA A 292 -6.88 7.63 -10.77
N VAL A 293 -5.83 6.79 -10.68
CA VAL A 293 -4.47 7.21 -11.04
C VAL A 293 -4.32 7.43 -12.55
N LYS A 294 -4.99 6.66 -13.40
CA LYS A 294 -5.00 6.87 -14.85
C LYS A 294 -5.66 8.20 -15.23
N VAL A 295 -6.78 8.52 -14.60
CA VAL A 295 -7.47 9.81 -14.79
C VAL A 295 -6.58 10.96 -14.37
N ALA A 296 -5.95 10.88 -13.18
CA ALA A 296 -5.03 11.91 -12.69
C ALA A 296 -3.85 12.12 -13.65
N ALA A 297 -3.22 11.04 -14.13
CA ALA A 297 -2.12 11.09 -15.09
C ALA A 297 -2.55 11.75 -16.41
N ARG A 298 -3.76 11.43 -16.91
CA ARG A 298 -4.29 12.03 -18.13
C ARG A 298 -4.55 13.53 -18.02
N ILE A 299 -5.01 13.98 -16.84
CA ILE A 299 -5.20 15.41 -16.56
C ILE A 299 -3.87 16.13 -16.46
N ALA A 300 -2.88 15.52 -15.78
CA ALA A 300 -1.54 16.11 -15.63
C ALA A 300 -0.77 16.18 -16.95
N SER A 301 -1.02 15.26 -17.89
CA SER A 301 -0.39 15.23 -19.22
C SER A 301 -1.48 15.18 -20.33
N PRO A 302 -2.13 16.30 -20.64
CA PRO A 302 -3.27 16.34 -21.56
C PRO A 302 -2.92 16.03 -23.03
N ARG A 303 -1.65 16.12 -23.41
CA ARG A 303 -1.19 15.77 -24.77
C ARG A 303 -0.60 14.36 -24.78
N PRO A 304 -0.99 13.49 -25.75
CA PRO A 304 -0.27 12.25 -25.97
C PRO A 304 1.20 12.59 -26.27
N LYS A 305 2.12 11.84 -25.69
CA LYS A 305 3.47 11.80 -26.20
C LYS A 305 3.40 10.95 -27.46
N ASP A 306 3.61 11.59 -28.64
CA ASP A 306 3.79 10.90 -29.93
C ASP A 306 4.99 9.94 -29.86
#